data_7f317e17c63fdb6507ea38228edb02ae
#
_entry.id   7f317e17c63fdb6507ea38228edb02ae
#
_cell.length_a   1.000
_cell.length_b   1.000
_cell.length_c   1.000
_cell.angle_alpha   90.00
_cell.angle_beta   90.00
_cell.angle_gamma   90.00
#
_symmetry.space_group_name_H-M   'P 1'
#
loop_
_entity.id
_entity.type
_entity.pdbx_description
1 polymer ?
#
loop_
_entity_poly.entity_id
_entity_poly.type
_entity_poly.pdbx_seq_one_letter_code
_entity_poly.pdbx_strand_id
1 'polypeptide(L)'
;EEIYDGKIIKVRKEKVELPDGRLAMRELIGHPGGVGIIAVDGDGKVFMVTQYRIAAKSEMLEIPAGKMEYGEDPLECGARELIEETGYKAEEFTHLGEYYATPGYCEEKLNIFLARKLTFVGQNLDDGEFLNVSKYSLDELYQMVMDNKIYDAKTAIAILKAKAILG
;
A
#
# COMPACT_ATOMS: atom_id res chain seq x y z
N GLU A 1 -7.54 27.43 -4.35
CA GLU A 1 -7.39 27.86 -2.96
C GLU A 1 -6.80 26.74 -2.13
N GLU A 2 -5.64 26.95 -1.52
CA GLU A 2 -5.04 26.03 -0.57
C GLU A 2 -5.71 26.19 0.80
N ILE A 3 -6.09 25.08 1.43
CA ILE A 3 -6.78 25.06 2.73
C ILE A 3 -5.84 24.57 3.85
N TYR A 4 -5.01 23.56 3.54
CA TYR A 4 -4.07 22.97 4.48
C TYR A 4 -2.86 22.37 3.73
N ASP A 5 -1.66 22.70 4.18
CA ASP A 5 -0.39 22.14 3.69
C ASP A 5 0.32 21.41 4.83
N GLY A 6 0.07 20.10 4.94
CA GLY A 6 0.64 19.24 5.96
C GLY A 6 1.81 18.40 5.43
N LYS A 7 2.45 17.69 6.37
CA LYS A 7 3.58 16.79 6.04
C LYS A 7 3.16 15.62 5.12
N ILE A 8 1.92 15.10 5.28
CA ILE A 8 1.43 13.93 4.56
C ILE A 8 0.45 14.34 3.48
N ILE A 9 -0.53 15.17 3.82
CA ILE A 9 -1.62 15.54 2.92
C ILE A 9 -1.66 17.05 2.71
N LYS A 10 -2.10 17.43 1.50
CA LYS A 10 -2.42 18.82 1.14
C LYS A 10 -3.89 18.89 0.78
N VAL A 11 -4.62 19.83 1.36
CA VAL A 11 -6.05 20.01 1.08
C VAL A 11 -6.24 21.30 0.33
N ARG A 12 -6.96 21.24 -0.79
CA ARG A 12 -7.24 22.41 -1.63
C ARG A 12 -8.66 22.40 -2.19
N LYS A 13 -9.15 23.58 -2.54
CA LYS A 13 -10.38 23.75 -3.32
C LYS A 13 -10.05 24.15 -4.74
N GLU A 14 -10.64 23.46 -5.70
CA GLU A 14 -10.51 23.78 -7.12
C GLU A 14 -11.88 24.10 -7.72
N LYS A 15 -11.89 25.14 -8.57
CA LYS A 15 -13.04 25.46 -9.40
C LYS A 15 -12.92 24.67 -10.70
N VAL A 16 -13.91 23.82 -10.94
CA VAL A 16 -13.95 22.96 -12.13
C VAL A 16 -15.16 23.28 -12.98
N GLU A 17 -15.02 23.13 -14.29
CA GLU A 17 -16.16 23.20 -15.23
C GLU A 17 -16.76 21.80 -15.36
N LEU A 18 -18.08 21.70 -15.21
CA LEU A 18 -18.85 20.49 -15.37
C LEU A 18 -19.14 20.23 -16.86
N PRO A 19 -19.50 19.00 -17.26
CA PRO A 19 -19.82 18.69 -18.65
C PRO A 19 -20.97 19.52 -19.28
N ASP A 20 -21.81 20.11 -18.44
CA ASP A 20 -22.90 21.01 -18.88
C ASP A 20 -22.51 22.49 -18.86
N GLY A 21 -21.23 22.82 -18.67
CA GLY A 21 -20.68 24.19 -18.65
C GLY A 21 -20.85 24.93 -17.32
N ARG A 22 -21.52 24.37 -16.33
CA ARG A 22 -21.63 24.99 -15.00
C ARG A 22 -20.31 24.85 -14.25
N LEU A 23 -20.02 25.87 -13.43
CA LEU A 23 -18.87 25.85 -12.55
C LEU A 23 -19.23 25.27 -11.18
N ALA A 24 -18.35 24.42 -10.65
CA ALA A 24 -18.51 23.83 -9.32
C ALA A 24 -17.19 23.88 -8.55
N MET A 25 -17.27 23.91 -7.23
CA MET A 25 -16.10 23.73 -6.37
C MET A 25 -15.91 22.26 -6.04
N ARG A 26 -14.65 21.81 -6.00
CA ARG A 26 -14.25 20.47 -5.53
C ARG A 26 -13.21 20.61 -4.43
N GLU A 27 -13.33 19.76 -3.44
CA GLU A 27 -12.32 19.60 -2.39
C GLU A 27 -11.45 18.41 -2.73
N LEU A 28 -10.14 18.62 -2.76
CA LEU A 28 -9.16 17.60 -3.18
C LEU A 28 -8.09 17.45 -2.13
N ILE A 29 -7.66 16.21 -1.94
CA ILE A 29 -6.52 15.84 -1.09
C ILE A 29 -5.36 15.44 -2.00
N GLY A 30 -4.29 16.24 -1.98
CA GLY A 30 -3.00 15.90 -2.58
C GLY A 30 -2.25 14.91 -1.69
N HIS A 31 -1.72 13.86 -2.29
CA HIS A 31 -0.92 12.82 -1.64
C HIS A 31 0.16 12.31 -2.60
N PRO A 32 1.40 12.06 -2.16
CA PRO A 32 2.48 11.61 -3.07
C PRO A 32 2.28 10.20 -3.62
N GLY A 33 1.38 9.42 -3.03
CA GLY A 33 1.14 8.03 -3.35
C GLY A 33 1.75 7.09 -2.33
N GLY A 34 1.55 5.79 -2.56
CA GLY A 34 2.08 4.72 -1.73
C GLY A 34 2.43 3.49 -2.56
N VAL A 35 3.14 2.57 -1.92
CA VAL A 35 3.50 1.29 -2.50
C VAL A 35 3.12 0.17 -1.52
N GLY A 36 2.65 -0.95 -2.05
CA GLY A 36 2.41 -2.16 -1.27
C GLY A 36 3.10 -3.36 -1.93
N ILE A 37 3.67 -4.23 -1.11
CA ILE A 37 4.48 -5.36 -1.59
C ILE A 37 3.91 -6.66 -1.04
N ILE A 38 3.39 -7.52 -1.93
CA ILE A 38 3.11 -8.91 -1.57
C ILE A 38 4.38 -9.73 -1.77
N ALA A 39 5.09 -10.03 -0.69
CA ALA A 39 6.36 -10.73 -0.70
C ALA A 39 6.14 -12.21 -0.39
N VAL A 40 6.58 -13.08 -1.33
CA VAL A 40 6.38 -14.54 -1.24
C VAL A 40 7.74 -15.22 -1.15
N ASP A 41 7.95 -16.01 -0.09
CA ASP A 41 9.19 -16.77 0.10
C ASP A 41 9.24 -18.09 -0.70
N GLY A 42 10.37 -18.78 -0.57
CA GLY A 42 10.60 -20.04 -1.28
C GLY A 42 9.66 -21.19 -0.89
N ASP A 43 9.01 -21.10 0.26
CA ASP A 43 8.03 -22.06 0.75
C ASP A 43 6.58 -21.66 0.40
N GLY A 44 6.41 -20.59 -0.40
CA GLY A 44 5.11 -20.05 -0.79
C GLY A 44 4.37 -19.30 0.33
N LYS A 45 5.09 -18.88 1.38
CA LYS A 45 4.52 -18.07 2.46
C LYS A 45 4.63 -16.59 2.13
N VAL A 46 3.58 -15.86 2.45
CA VAL A 46 3.45 -14.42 2.27
C VAL A 46 3.79 -13.71 3.58
N PHE A 47 4.64 -12.69 3.50
CA PHE A 47 4.93 -11.82 4.62
C PHE A 47 3.81 -10.80 4.81
N MET A 48 3.31 -10.73 6.03
CA MET A 48 2.29 -9.78 6.45
C MET A 48 2.79 -8.98 7.64
N VAL A 49 2.33 -7.75 7.76
CA VAL A 49 2.59 -6.88 8.90
C VAL A 49 1.29 -6.57 9.63
N THR A 50 1.35 -6.54 10.95
CA THR A 50 0.23 -6.06 11.78
C THR A 50 0.65 -4.78 12.46
N GLN A 51 -0.12 -3.71 12.26
CA GLN A 51 0.14 -2.40 12.86
C GLN A 51 -1.15 -1.69 13.25
N TYR A 52 -1.06 -0.81 14.25
CA TYR A 52 -2.20 0.00 14.67
C TYR A 52 -2.42 1.16 13.71
N ARG A 53 -3.61 1.26 13.13
CA ARG A 53 -4.02 2.36 12.25
C ARG A 53 -4.95 3.32 12.99
N ILE A 54 -4.43 4.51 13.32
CA ILE A 54 -5.19 5.50 14.10
C ILE A 54 -6.51 5.90 13.44
N ALA A 55 -6.58 5.97 12.13
CA ALA A 55 -7.80 6.29 11.40
C ALA A 55 -8.87 5.20 11.54
N ALA A 56 -8.46 3.92 11.59
CA ALA A 56 -9.33 2.77 11.81
C ALA A 56 -9.56 2.49 13.29
N LYS A 57 -8.74 3.05 14.19
CA LYS A 57 -8.70 2.79 15.63
C LYS A 57 -8.57 1.30 15.98
N SER A 58 -7.83 0.57 15.16
CA SER A 58 -7.63 -0.87 15.30
C SER A 58 -6.29 -1.32 14.74
N GLU A 59 -5.83 -2.49 15.17
CA GLU A 59 -4.77 -3.22 14.47
C GLU A 59 -5.31 -3.73 13.14
N MET A 60 -4.48 -3.62 12.10
CA MET A 60 -4.79 -4.10 10.76
C MET A 60 -3.69 -5.04 10.27
N LEU A 61 -4.10 -6.14 9.66
CA LEU A 61 -3.22 -7.05 8.94
C LEU A 61 -3.09 -6.58 7.50
N GLU A 62 -1.87 -6.23 7.13
CA GLU A 62 -1.56 -5.61 5.84
C GLU A 62 -0.36 -6.29 5.17
N ILE A 63 -0.23 -6.11 3.85
CA ILE A 63 1.05 -6.34 3.19
C ILE A 63 2.04 -5.24 3.59
N PRO A 64 3.36 -5.49 3.60
CA PRO A 64 4.38 -4.45 3.72
C PRO A 64 4.11 -3.29 2.77
N ALA A 65 4.16 -2.05 3.28
CA ALA A 65 3.73 -0.89 2.51
C ALA A 65 4.26 0.42 3.09
N GLY A 66 4.60 1.36 2.22
CA GLY A 66 5.02 2.67 2.64
C GLY A 66 4.54 3.81 1.75
N LYS A 67 4.73 5.01 2.26
CA LYS A 67 4.42 6.24 1.57
C LYS A 67 5.60 6.62 0.66
N MET A 68 5.30 6.94 -0.59
CA MET A 68 6.30 7.50 -1.52
C MET A 68 6.65 8.94 -1.15
N GLU A 69 7.85 9.35 -1.46
CA GLU A 69 8.19 10.76 -1.55
C GLU A 69 7.80 11.32 -2.93
N TYR A 70 7.67 12.66 -3.03
CA TYR A 70 7.35 13.27 -4.32
C TYR A 70 8.48 13.04 -5.33
N GLY A 71 8.16 12.34 -6.42
CA GLY A 71 9.10 12.01 -7.48
C GLY A 71 9.93 10.75 -7.25
N GLU A 72 9.69 10.03 -6.16
CA GLU A 72 10.30 8.73 -5.90
C GLU A 72 9.79 7.68 -6.89
N ASP A 73 10.69 6.79 -7.36
CA ASP A 73 10.29 5.64 -8.16
C ASP A 73 9.54 4.63 -7.31
N PRO A 74 8.35 4.16 -7.73
CA PRO A 74 7.56 3.21 -6.93
C PRO A 74 8.27 1.89 -6.62
N LEU A 75 9.13 1.40 -7.52
CA LEU A 75 9.85 0.16 -7.29
C LEU A 75 10.98 0.36 -6.27
N GLU A 76 11.69 1.48 -6.33
CA GLU A 76 12.73 1.82 -5.35
C GLU A 76 12.12 1.98 -3.96
N CYS A 77 11.00 2.72 -3.85
CA CYS A 77 10.23 2.83 -2.61
C CYS A 77 9.81 1.45 -2.08
N GLY A 78 9.21 0.61 -2.93
CA GLY A 78 8.76 -0.72 -2.51
C GLY A 78 9.90 -1.64 -2.06
N ALA A 79 11.05 -1.58 -2.72
CA ALA A 79 12.22 -2.35 -2.31
C ALA A 79 12.78 -1.89 -0.96
N ARG A 80 12.77 -0.59 -0.68
CA ARG A 80 13.19 0.02 0.59
C ARG A 80 12.25 -0.39 1.71
N GLU A 81 10.95 -0.17 1.56
CA GLU A 81 9.91 -0.49 2.55
C GLU A 81 9.89 -1.99 2.90
N LEU A 82 10.07 -2.87 1.92
CA LEU A 82 10.15 -4.31 2.18
C LEU A 82 11.30 -4.66 3.12
N ILE A 83 12.47 -4.03 2.94
CA ILE A 83 13.62 -4.25 3.81
C ILE A 83 13.36 -3.66 5.20
N GLU A 84 12.88 -2.42 5.28
CA GLU A 84 12.66 -1.70 6.52
C GLU A 84 11.67 -2.44 7.42
N GLU A 85 10.51 -2.83 6.88
CA GLU A 85 9.44 -3.47 7.64
C GLU A 85 9.69 -4.96 7.92
N THR A 86 10.26 -5.71 6.97
CA THR A 86 10.38 -7.17 7.09
C THR A 86 11.79 -7.68 7.29
N GLY A 87 12.81 -6.90 6.94
CA GLY A 87 14.20 -7.33 6.90
C GLY A 87 14.57 -8.15 5.67
N TYR A 88 13.72 -8.24 4.67
CA TYR A 88 13.97 -9.03 3.47
C TYR A 88 14.16 -8.16 2.23
N LYS A 89 15.21 -8.49 1.46
CA LYS A 89 15.46 -7.96 0.12
C LYS A 89 14.95 -8.96 -0.92
N ALA A 90 14.27 -8.48 -1.95
CA ALA A 90 13.85 -9.29 -3.09
C ALA A 90 14.76 -9.06 -4.31
N GLU A 91 14.92 -10.10 -5.12
CA GLU A 91 15.63 -10.03 -6.42
C GLU A 91 14.64 -9.85 -7.58
N GLU A 92 13.40 -10.28 -7.41
CA GLU A 92 12.37 -10.22 -8.46
C GLU A 92 11.16 -9.41 -7.97
N PHE A 93 10.78 -8.42 -8.80
CA PHE A 93 9.55 -7.65 -8.61
C PHE A 93 8.70 -7.74 -9.88
N THR A 94 7.41 -7.97 -9.69
CA THR A 94 6.41 -7.92 -10.76
C THR A 94 5.37 -6.85 -10.39
N HIS A 95 5.21 -5.82 -11.21
CA HIS A 95 4.20 -4.78 -10.99
C HIS A 95 2.81 -5.36 -11.20
N LEU A 96 1.98 -5.33 -10.18
CA LEU A 96 0.60 -5.84 -10.20
C LEU A 96 -0.43 -4.78 -10.58
N GLY A 97 -0.03 -3.52 -10.61
CA GLY A 97 -0.87 -2.41 -11.07
C GLY A 97 -0.81 -1.19 -10.17
N GLU A 98 -1.34 -0.08 -10.69
CA GLU A 98 -1.54 1.19 -9.99
C GLU A 98 -3.04 1.40 -9.76
N TYR A 99 -3.41 1.81 -8.55
CA TYR A 99 -4.81 1.96 -8.13
C TYR A 99 -5.00 3.26 -7.36
N TYR A 100 -6.10 3.96 -7.62
CA TYR A 100 -6.51 5.05 -6.74
C TYR A 100 -7.14 4.47 -5.47
N ALA A 101 -6.74 4.97 -4.30
CA ALA A 101 -7.34 4.58 -3.03
C ALA A 101 -8.78 5.12 -2.90
N THR A 102 -8.96 6.41 -3.21
CA THR A 102 -10.25 7.10 -3.05
C THR A 102 -10.41 8.18 -4.13
N PRO A 103 -10.64 7.81 -5.42
CA PRO A 103 -10.54 8.73 -6.56
C PRO A 103 -11.57 9.86 -6.57
N GLY A 104 -12.56 9.81 -5.69
CA GLY A 104 -13.60 10.85 -5.60
C GLY A 104 -13.08 12.19 -5.07
N TYR A 105 -12.00 12.18 -4.29
CA TYR A 105 -11.43 13.40 -3.68
C TYR A 105 -9.94 13.31 -3.30
N CYS A 106 -9.32 12.15 -3.40
CA CYS A 106 -7.92 11.94 -3.03
C CYS A 106 -7.09 11.52 -4.23
N GLU A 107 -5.93 12.13 -4.39
CA GLU A 107 -4.99 11.86 -5.47
C GLU A 107 -4.05 10.68 -5.16
N GLU A 108 -4.21 10.05 -4.00
CA GLU A 108 -3.39 8.90 -3.62
C GLU A 108 -3.51 7.77 -4.63
N LYS A 109 -2.36 7.39 -5.18
CA LYS A 109 -2.17 6.22 -6.02
C LYS A 109 -1.35 5.19 -5.27
N LEU A 110 -1.78 3.95 -5.34
CA LEU A 110 -1.14 2.80 -4.73
C LEU A 110 -0.52 1.92 -5.82
N ASN A 111 0.79 1.81 -5.83
CA ASN A 111 1.50 0.86 -6.67
C ASN A 111 1.65 -0.46 -5.92
N ILE A 112 1.27 -1.57 -6.52
CA ILE A 112 1.33 -2.89 -5.91
C ILE A 112 2.32 -3.76 -6.66
N PHE A 113 3.24 -4.39 -5.93
CA PHE A 113 4.25 -5.31 -6.47
C PHE A 113 4.16 -6.68 -5.81
N LEU A 114 4.40 -7.72 -6.62
CA LEU A 114 4.74 -9.05 -6.13
C LEU A 114 6.27 -9.14 -6.06
N ALA A 115 6.80 -9.50 -4.88
CA ALA A 115 8.22 -9.67 -4.63
C ALA A 115 8.55 -11.14 -4.37
N ARG A 116 9.62 -11.64 -4.99
CA ARG A 116 10.09 -13.03 -4.84
C ARG A 116 11.61 -13.10 -4.76
N LYS A 117 12.13 -14.29 -4.49
CA LYS A 117 13.56 -14.55 -4.25
C LYS A 117 14.10 -13.69 -3.11
N LEU A 118 13.51 -13.92 -1.94
CA LEU A 118 13.76 -13.14 -0.75
C LEU A 118 15.03 -13.61 -0.03
N THR A 119 15.87 -12.66 0.36
CA THR A 119 17.04 -12.88 1.20
C THR A 119 16.97 -12.00 2.43
N PHE A 120 17.15 -12.57 3.62
CA PHE A 120 17.17 -11.81 4.87
C PHE A 120 18.44 -10.95 4.96
N VAL A 121 18.26 -9.68 5.21
CA VAL A 121 19.35 -8.68 5.34
C VAL A 121 19.29 -7.87 6.64
N GLY A 122 18.23 -8.07 7.44
CA GLY A 122 18.00 -7.35 8.70
C GLY A 122 16.88 -6.30 8.57
N GLN A 123 16.03 -6.24 9.59
CA GLN A 123 14.94 -5.27 9.71
C GLN A 123 15.47 -3.96 10.26
N ASN A 124 14.94 -2.83 9.79
CA ASN A 124 15.30 -1.50 10.26
C ASN A 124 14.10 -0.56 10.18
N LEU A 125 13.21 -0.66 11.17
CA LEU A 125 12.02 0.18 11.26
C LEU A 125 12.38 1.64 11.46
N ASP A 126 11.56 2.52 10.93
CA ASP A 126 11.64 3.95 11.17
C ASP A 126 11.33 4.27 12.65
N ASP A 127 11.85 5.42 13.11
CA ASP A 127 11.62 5.87 14.49
C ASP A 127 10.12 6.11 14.75
N GLY A 128 9.58 5.40 15.73
CA GLY A 128 8.16 5.45 16.09
C GLY A 128 7.27 4.46 15.31
N GLU A 129 7.82 3.61 14.46
CA GLU A 129 7.10 2.51 13.84
C GLU A 129 7.07 1.27 14.75
N PHE A 130 5.87 0.74 14.93
CA PHE A 130 5.62 -0.49 15.71
C PHE A 130 4.77 -1.42 14.88
N LEU A 131 5.38 -2.48 14.37
CA LEU A 131 4.67 -3.51 13.62
C LEU A 131 5.19 -4.91 13.97
N ASN A 132 4.33 -5.90 13.76
CA ASN A 132 4.68 -7.32 13.92
C ASN A 132 4.64 -8.00 12.57
N VAL A 133 5.73 -8.69 12.21
CA VAL A 133 5.81 -9.47 10.98
C VAL A 133 5.32 -10.89 11.23
N SER A 134 4.47 -11.40 10.36
CA SER A 134 3.96 -12.76 10.38
C SER A 134 3.91 -13.35 8.98
N LYS A 135 3.81 -14.68 8.87
CA LYS A 135 3.75 -15.39 7.59
C LYS A 135 2.48 -16.24 7.51
N TYR A 136 1.84 -16.17 6.36
CA TYR A 136 0.63 -16.93 6.04
C TYR A 136 0.81 -17.67 4.71
N SER A 137 0.07 -18.74 4.49
CA SER A 137 -0.07 -19.25 3.13
C SER A 137 -0.95 -18.32 2.28
N LEU A 138 -0.72 -18.31 0.99
CA LEU A 138 -1.55 -17.50 0.08
C LEU A 138 -3.03 -17.94 0.12
N ASP A 139 -3.28 -19.24 0.31
CA ASP A 139 -4.64 -19.78 0.44
C ASP A 139 -5.36 -19.29 1.72
N GLU A 140 -4.66 -19.26 2.86
CA GLU A 140 -5.20 -18.70 4.09
C GLU A 140 -5.57 -17.23 3.91
N LEU A 141 -4.68 -16.43 3.32
CA LEU A 141 -4.94 -15.02 3.07
C LEU A 141 -6.09 -14.81 2.07
N TYR A 142 -6.14 -15.60 0.99
CA TYR A 142 -7.25 -15.56 0.05
C TYR A 142 -8.59 -15.83 0.76
N GLN A 143 -8.64 -16.87 1.60
CA GLN A 143 -9.85 -17.17 2.37
C GLN A 143 -10.19 -16.04 3.35
N MET A 144 -9.19 -15.41 3.98
CA MET A 144 -9.42 -14.26 4.86
C MET A 144 -10.00 -13.05 4.11
N VAL A 145 -9.61 -12.84 2.85
CA VAL A 145 -10.23 -11.80 1.99
C VAL A 145 -11.69 -12.17 1.72
N MET A 146 -11.96 -13.41 1.31
CA MET A 146 -13.32 -13.88 1.00
C MET A 146 -14.24 -13.87 2.21
N ASP A 147 -13.70 -14.09 3.42
CA ASP A 147 -14.42 -14.03 4.69
C ASP A 147 -14.56 -12.59 5.25
N ASN A 148 -14.12 -11.57 4.52
CA ASN A 148 -14.09 -10.17 4.96
C ASN A 148 -13.30 -9.94 6.27
N LYS A 149 -12.18 -10.64 6.44
CA LYS A 149 -11.27 -10.47 7.59
C LYS A 149 -10.08 -9.56 7.28
N ILE A 150 -9.84 -9.27 6.00
CA ILE A 150 -8.87 -8.27 5.54
C ILE A 150 -9.64 -6.98 5.21
N TYR A 151 -9.35 -5.93 5.94
CA TYR A 151 -10.03 -4.63 5.81
C TYR A 151 -9.27 -3.61 4.96
N ASP A 152 -7.97 -3.86 4.73
CA ASP A 152 -7.13 -2.99 3.93
C ASP A 152 -7.25 -3.32 2.44
N ALA A 153 -7.68 -2.33 1.64
CA ALA A 153 -7.98 -2.51 0.22
C ALA A 153 -6.74 -2.91 -0.60
N LYS A 154 -5.58 -2.28 -0.36
CA LYS A 154 -4.35 -2.62 -1.09
C LYS A 154 -3.93 -4.07 -0.84
N THR A 155 -4.07 -4.53 0.40
CA THR A 155 -3.78 -5.91 0.81
C THR A 155 -4.73 -6.89 0.13
N ALA A 156 -6.03 -6.62 0.14
CA ALA A 156 -7.01 -7.46 -0.55
C ALA A 156 -6.72 -7.57 -2.05
N ILE A 157 -6.45 -6.45 -2.73
CA ILE A 157 -6.11 -6.42 -4.15
C ILE A 157 -4.84 -7.26 -4.42
N ALA A 158 -3.80 -7.08 -3.60
CA ALA A 158 -2.53 -7.79 -3.75
C ALA A 158 -2.70 -9.30 -3.61
N ILE A 159 -3.44 -9.75 -2.59
CA ILE A 159 -3.72 -11.17 -2.34
C ILE A 159 -4.50 -11.78 -3.51
N LEU A 160 -5.58 -11.14 -3.96
CA LEU A 160 -6.40 -11.63 -5.07
C LEU A 160 -5.61 -11.73 -6.37
N LYS A 161 -4.76 -10.75 -6.68
CA LYS A 161 -3.91 -10.78 -7.87
C LYS A 161 -2.79 -11.81 -7.77
N ALA A 162 -2.15 -11.92 -6.61
CA ALA A 162 -1.13 -12.95 -6.39
C ALA A 162 -1.73 -14.35 -6.51
N LYS A 163 -2.94 -14.57 -5.96
CA LYS A 163 -3.65 -15.84 -6.09
C LYS A 163 -3.98 -16.17 -7.54
N ALA A 164 -4.38 -15.19 -8.34
CA ALA A 164 -4.66 -15.40 -9.76
C ALA A 164 -3.41 -15.71 -10.61
N ILE A 165 -2.21 -15.27 -10.16
CA ILE A 165 -0.95 -15.46 -10.87
C ILE A 165 -0.22 -16.74 -10.44
N LEU A 166 -0.26 -17.04 -9.14
CA LEU A 166 0.53 -18.13 -8.55
C LEU A 166 -0.28 -19.43 -8.35
N GLY A 167 -1.59 -19.36 -8.43
CA GLY A 167 -2.50 -20.51 -8.35
C GLY A 167 -2.99 -20.77 -6.95
#